data_aeb38e1435d58651ea820083d8aa908f
#
_entry.id   aeb38e1435d58651ea820083d8aa908f
#
_cell.length_a   1.000
_cell.length_b   1.000
_cell.length_c   1.000
_cell.angle_alpha   90.00
_cell.angle_beta   90.00
_cell.angle_gamma   90.00
#
_symmetry.space_group_name_H-M   'P 1'
#
loop_
_entity.id
_entity.type
_entity.pdbx_description
1 polymer ?
#
loop_
_entity_poly.entity_id
_entity_poly.type
_entity_poly.pdbx_seq_one_letter_code
_entity_poly.pdbx_strand_id
1 'polypeptide(L)'
;MSQYLPTTLLSFLILLLLTSCEKEIDIDYPSSAPLTTIEGQVTNEGMDVVITHTRPVGEATPSAGLPDAHVTISWGDQTQTLAYNPTTGHYHSDTAGQPGNTYHLSVDFEGTHYESQSTMPLLSTILSTTFVWQDVLSERLLAFEVWASDPEPETRNYYWYRMDRRSSHPHGKAKQTGEAYRWNVFDDRGNPPGRIYRDIICMTEKMAEEDEEEQWERILYDGDTIKFQLMVIDKPVYDFFRTLVVGQNGRANPVGNISGGCLGYFSAAHISRAKDVIYHAPQK
;
A
#
# COMPACT_ATOMS: atom_id res chain seq x y z
N MET A 1 -25.80 31.63 60.69
CA MET A 1 -24.74 31.92 59.72
C MET A 1 -23.62 30.87 59.87
N SER A 2 -23.81 29.66 59.44
CA SER A 2 -22.69 28.68 59.50
C SER A 2 -22.93 27.37 58.75
N GLN A 3 -23.54 27.36 57.55
CA GLN A 3 -23.75 26.11 56.82
C GLN A 3 -23.29 26.13 55.37
N TYR A 4 -22.72 27.19 54.86
CA TYR A 4 -22.26 27.30 53.46
C TYR A 4 -20.75 27.15 53.27
N LEU A 5 -19.98 27.10 54.37
CA LEU A 5 -18.51 26.97 54.31
C LEU A 5 -18.04 25.59 53.82
N PRO A 6 -18.70 24.46 54.16
CA PRO A 6 -18.23 23.15 53.71
C PRO A 6 -18.52 22.86 52.21
N THR A 7 -19.56 23.43 51.66
CA THR A 7 -19.90 23.22 50.23
C THR A 7 -18.99 23.98 49.26
N THR A 8 -18.61 25.20 49.60
CA THR A 8 -17.65 25.99 48.82
C THR A 8 -16.23 25.41 48.89
N LEU A 9 -15.84 24.87 50.03
CA LEU A 9 -14.53 24.21 50.19
C LEU A 9 -14.48 22.91 49.40
N LEU A 10 -15.55 22.15 49.39
CA LEU A 10 -15.68 20.91 48.59
C LEU A 10 -15.67 21.19 47.09
N SER A 11 -16.34 22.25 46.63
CA SER A 11 -16.32 22.69 45.23
C SER A 11 -14.93 23.13 44.77
N PHE A 12 -14.19 23.81 45.65
CA PHE A 12 -12.83 24.25 45.34
C PHE A 12 -11.82 23.07 45.30
N LEU A 13 -12.03 22.06 46.15
CA LEU A 13 -11.23 20.83 46.16
C LEU A 13 -11.49 19.99 44.93
N ILE A 14 -12.73 19.91 44.44
CA ILE A 14 -13.09 19.21 43.21
C ILE A 14 -12.49 19.94 41.98
N LEU A 15 -12.46 21.25 41.97
CA LEU A 15 -11.86 22.02 40.88
C LEU A 15 -10.33 21.86 40.78
N LEU A 16 -9.65 21.60 41.90
CA LEU A 16 -8.22 21.33 41.96
C LEU A 16 -7.84 19.91 41.47
N LEU A 17 -8.77 18.99 41.48
CA LEU A 17 -8.56 17.61 40.99
C LEU A 17 -8.70 17.50 39.46
N LEU A 18 -9.16 18.54 38.76
CA LEU A 18 -9.33 18.56 37.30
C LEU A 18 -8.09 19.08 36.55
N THR A 19 -7.03 19.48 37.24
CA THR A 19 -5.73 19.74 36.63
C THR A 19 -5.00 18.41 36.41
N SER A 20 -5.49 17.59 35.50
CA SER A 20 -4.75 16.47 34.95
C SER A 20 -3.62 17.06 34.11
N CYS A 21 -2.40 17.05 34.62
CA CYS A 21 -1.22 17.26 33.80
C CYS A 21 -1.14 16.08 32.85
N GLU A 22 -1.51 16.24 31.58
CA GLU A 22 -1.03 15.38 30.52
C GLU A 22 0.50 15.55 30.47
N LYS A 23 1.19 14.55 30.99
CA LYS A 23 2.64 14.49 30.84
C LYS A 23 2.88 13.98 29.42
N GLU A 24 3.25 14.87 28.52
CA GLU A 24 3.80 14.48 27.23
C GLU A 24 4.96 13.53 27.48
N ILE A 25 4.80 12.26 27.10
CA ILE A 25 5.88 11.28 27.17
C ILE A 25 6.72 11.52 25.92
N ASP A 26 7.78 12.27 26.05
CA ASP A 26 8.80 12.41 25.03
C ASP A 26 9.56 11.08 24.96
N ILE A 27 9.22 10.25 23.96
CA ILE A 27 9.90 8.98 23.71
C ILE A 27 11.11 9.30 22.84
N ASP A 28 12.28 9.37 23.48
CA ASP A 28 13.55 9.50 22.77
C ASP A 28 13.81 8.19 22.00
N TYR A 29 13.47 8.18 20.70
CA TYR A 29 13.81 7.08 19.81
C TYR A 29 15.29 7.19 19.45
N PRO A 30 16.10 6.14 19.69
CA PRO A 30 17.49 6.16 19.25
C PRO A 30 17.56 6.39 17.75
N SER A 31 18.19 7.49 17.34
CA SER A 31 18.39 7.82 15.93
C SER A 31 19.39 6.84 15.32
N SER A 32 18.96 6.04 14.36
CA SER A 32 19.86 5.29 13.49
C SER A 32 20.27 6.14 12.28
N ALA A 33 21.43 5.88 11.70
CA ALA A 33 21.82 6.51 10.45
C ALA A 33 20.75 6.22 9.38
N PRO A 34 20.38 7.20 8.55
CA PRO A 34 19.43 6.97 7.46
C PRO A 34 19.92 5.84 6.54
N LEU A 35 19.04 4.93 6.19
CA LEU A 35 19.29 3.87 5.22
C LEU A 35 18.73 4.28 3.86
N THR A 36 19.46 3.98 2.79
CA THR A 36 18.93 4.11 1.43
C THR A 36 17.74 3.19 1.25
N THR A 37 16.67 3.69 0.64
CA THR A 37 15.51 2.91 0.23
C THR A 37 15.35 3.00 -1.27
N ILE A 38 15.18 1.86 -1.93
CA ILE A 38 15.01 1.77 -3.38
C ILE A 38 13.71 1.03 -3.66
N GLU A 39 12.78 1.67 -4.36
CA GLU A 39 11.54 1.06 -4.84
C GLU A 39 11.53 1.12 -6.36
N GLY A 40 11.62 -0.04 -7.02
CA GLY A 40 11.72 -0.12 -8.47
C GLY A 40 10.68 -1.04 -9.08
N GLN A 41 10.16 -0.64 -10.23
CA GLN A 41 9.18 -1.41 -10.98
C GLN A 41 9.45 -1.38 -12.49
N VAL A 42 9.31 -2.53 -13.12
CA VAL A 42 9.16 -2.66 -14.57
C VAL A 42 7.74 -3.15 -14.83
N THR A 43 6.97 -2.38 -15.60
CA THR A 43 5.59 -2.72 -15.92
C THR A 43 5.34 -2.66 -17.41
N ASN A 44 4.17 -3.11 -17.87
CA ASN A 44 3.71 -2.88 -19.24
C ASN A 44 3.44 -1.41 -19.57
N GLU A 45 3.61 -0.50 -18.63
CA GLU A 45 3.40 0.95 -18.79
C GLU A 45 4.70 1.76 -18.74
N GLY A 46 5.80 1.10 -18.38
CA GLY A 46 7.12 1.73 -18.27
C GLY A 46 7.94 1.17 -17.12
N MET A 47 9.07 1.83 -16.90
CA MET A 47 10.02 1.53 -15.83
C MET A 47 10.11 2.72 -14.90
N ASP A 48 10.05 2.49 -13.59
CA ASP A 48 10.05 3.55 -12.58
C ASP A 48 10.87 3.11 -11.37
N VAL A 49 11.74 3.99 -10.88
CA VAL A 49 12.58 3.76 -9.70
C VAL A 49 12.61 5.03 -8.87
N VAL A 50 12.32 4.91 -7.58
CA VAL A 50 12.50 6.00 -6.62
C VAL A 50 13.55 5.61 -5.58
N ILE A 51 14.44 6.54 -5.28
CA ILE A 51 15.49 6.38 -4.27
C ILE A 51 15.24 7.42 -3.18
N THR A 52 15.17 6.97 -1.94
CA THR A 52 14.96 7.85 -0.79
C THR A 52 15.85 7.43 0.37
N HIS A 53 15.80 8.18 1.47
CA HIS A 53 16.34 7.74 2.76
C HIS A 53 15.23 7.46 3.76
N THR A 54 15.48 6.50 4.66
CA THR A 54 14.61 6.31 5.83
C THR A 54 14.63 7.56 6.70
N ARG A 55 13.52 7.80 7.41
CA ARG A 55 13.33 8.97 8.27
C ARG A 55 13.15 8.58 9.73
N PRO A 56 13.45 9.49 10.67
CA PRO A 56 13.09 9.30 12.05
C PRO A 56 11.59 9.08 12.24
N VAL A 57 11.22 8.30 13.25
CA VAL A 57 9.82 8.11 13.65
C VAL A 57 9.22 9.45 14.08
N GLY A 58 8.07 9.81 13.54
CA GLY A 58 7.38 11.08 13.83
C GLY A 58 7.61 12.20 12.81
N GLU A 59 8.48 12.03 11.84
CA GLU A 59 8.61 12.99 10.73
C GLU A 59 7.51 12.80 9.70
N ALA A 60 6.57 13.75 9.62
CA ALA A 60 5.38 13.65 8.77
C ALA A 60 5.61 13.96 7.28
N THR A 61 6.71 14.67 6.95
CA THR A 61 6.96 15.08 5.56
C THR A 61 7.40 13.88 4.72
N PRO A 62 6.76 13.57 3.57
CA PRO A 62 7.19 12.50 2.69
C PRO A 62 8.65 12.67 2.27
N SER A 63 9.42 11.59 2.17
CA SER A 63 10.78 11.64 1.62
C SER A 63 10.71 12.06 0.17
N ALA A 64 11.47 13.10 -0.21
CA ALA A 64 11.66 13.45 -1.60
C ALA A 64 12.56 12.41 -2.27
N GLY A 65 12.29 12.10 -3.55
CA GLY A 65 13.20 11.28 -4.34
C GLY A 65 14.55 11.98 -4.51
N LEU A 66 15.62 11.20 -4.37
CA LEU A 66 17.00 11.69 -4.40
C LEU A 66 17.55 11.66 -5.82
N PRO A 67 18.12 12.78 -6.32
CA PRO A 67 18.80 12.84 -7.61
C PRO A 67 20.20 12.19 -7.56
N ASP A 68 20.92 12.29 -8.68
CA ASP A 68 22.35 11.98 -8.81
C ASP A 68 22.72 10.50 -8.70
N ALA A 69 21.74 9.58 -8.77
CA ALA A 69 22.03 8.16 -8.96
C ALA A 69 22.16 7.81 -10.46
N HIS A 70 23.00 6.83 -10.75
CA HIS A 70 23.00 6.20 -12.07
C HIS A 70 22.13 4.93 -12.00
N VAL A 71 20.98 4.96 -12.67
CA VAL A 71 19.98 3.89 -12.63
C VAL A 71 19.85 3.26 -14.00
N THR A 72 20.11 1.95 -14.09
CA THR A 72 19.92 1.18 -15.31
C THR A 72 19.09 -0.07 -15.07
N ILE A 73 18.33 -0.47 -16.09
CA ILE A 73 17.61 -1.73 -16.13
C ILE A 73 17.99 -2.44 -17.41
N SER A 74 18.42 -3.71 -17.29
CA SER A 74 18.82 -4.55 -18.43
C SER A 74 17.98 -5.82 -18.53
N TRP A 75 17.77 -6.30 -19.76
CA TRP A 75 17.09 -7.57 -20.06
C TRP A 75 17.54 -8.10 -21.42
N GLY A 76 17.82 -9.39 -21.52
CA GLY A 76 18.47 -9.95 -22.73
C GLY A 76 19.72 -9.16 -23.08
N ASP A 77 19.83 -8.68 -24.30
CA ASP A 77 20.94 -7.85 -24.81
C ASP A 77 20.65 -6.34 -24.73
N GLN A 78 19.58 -5.94 -24.05
CA GLN A 78 19.14 -4.54 -23.96
C GLN A 78 19.49 -3.96 -22.59
N THR A 79 19.78 -2.65 -22.57
CA THR A 79 19.98 -1.86 -21.35
C THR A 79 19.32 -0.49 -21.53
N GLN A 80 18.53 -0.08 -20.55
CA GLN A 80 17.88 1.20 -20.48
C GLN A 80 18.42 1.99 -19.28
N THR A 81 18.96 3.18 -19.53
CA THR A 81 19.23 4.16 -18.47
C THR A 81 17.98 4.96 -18.19
N LEU A 82 17.58 5.05 -16.92
CA LEU A 82 16.42 5.84 -16.51
C LEU A 82 16.80 7.29 -16.25
N ALA A 83 15.97 8.22 -16.71
CA ALA A 83 16.16 9.64 -16.51
C ALA A 83 15.47 10.12 -15.22
N TYR A 84 16.17 10.90 -14.39
CA TYR A 84 15.59 11.54 -13.22
C TYR A 84 14.62 12.65 -13.60
N ASN A 85 13.41 12.61 -13.06
CA ASN A 85 12.41 13.66 -13.21
C ASN A 85 12.29 14.47 -11.89
N PRO A 86 12.76 15.72 -11.85
CA PRO A 86 12.77 16.52 -10.62
C PRO A 86 11.36 16.92 -10.13
N THR A 87 10.34 16.81 -10.97
CA THR A 87 8.95 17.10 -10.58
C THR A 87 8.35 15.97 -9.79
N THR A 88 8.65 14.72 -10.14
CA THR A 88 8.14 13.52 -9.45
C THR A 88 9.13 12.97 -8.44
N GLY A 89 10.42 13.25 -8.58
CA GLY A 89 11.49 12.64 -7.79
C GLY A 89 11.84 11.22 -8.23
N HIS A 90 11.37 10.77 -9.40
CA HIS A 90 11.55 9.40 -9.88
C HIS A 90 12.53 9.34 -11.06
N TYR A 91 13.22 8.23 -11.18
CA TYR A 91 13.93 7.80 -12.38
C TYR A 91 12.97 7.03 -13.25
N HIS A 92 12.74 7.45 -14.47
CA HIS A 92 11.68 6.94 -15.32
C HIS A 92 12.11 6.66 -16.76
N SER A 93 11.44 5.69 -17.40
CA SER A 93 11.47 5.42 -18.83
C SER A 93 10.10 4.87 -19.28
N ASP A 94 9.61 5.33 -20.43
CA ASP A 94 8.38 4.82 -21.05
C ASP A 94 8.53 3.44 -21.68
N THR A 95 9.70 2.80 -21.54
CA THR A 95 9.96 1.48 -22.13
C THR A 95 9.15 0.42 -21.39
N ALA A 96 8.16 -0.16 -22.07
CA ALA A 96 7.28 -1.16 -21.51
C ALA A 96 7.97 -2.52 -21.33
N GLY A 97 7.78 -3.12 -20.18
CA GLY A 97 8.20 -4.49 -19.89
C GLY A 97 7.29 -5.53 -20.55
N GLN A 98 7.81 -6.74 -20.73
CA GLN A 98 7.11 -7.87 -21.35
C GLN A 98 7.19 -9.12 -20.46
N PRO A 99 6.10 -9.89 -20.34
CA PRO A 99 6.08 -11.17 -19.63
C PRO A 99 7.14 -12.14 -20.16
N GLY A 100 7.70 -12.93 -19.25
CA GLY A 100 8.75 -13.91 -19.54
C GLY A 100 10.17 -13.36 -19.50
N ASN A 101 10.36 -12.03 -19.53
CA ASN A 101 11.70 -11.43 -19.39
C ASN A 101 12.12 -11.31 -17.93
N THR A 102 13.41 -11.57 -17.69
CA THR A 102 14.06 -11.22 -16.42
C THR A 102 14.74 -9.86 -16.58
N TYR A 103 14.41 -8.96 -15.69
CA TYR A 103 14.96 -7.60 -15.62
C TYR A 103 15.98 -7.51 -14.49
N HIS A 104 17.11 -6.90 -14.76
CA HIS A 104 18.18 -6.66 -13.80
C HIS A 104 18.28 -5.15 -13.54
N LEU A 105 18.06 -4.76 -12.29
CA LEU A 105 18.27 -3.40 -11.82
C LEU A 105 19.71 -3.23 -11.38
N SER A 106 20.34 -2.13 -11.76
CA SER A 106 21.63 -1.67 -11.26
C SER A 106 21.52 -0.19 -10.89
N VAL A 107 21.92 0.14 -9.67
CA VAL A 107 21.91 1.50 -9.13
C VAL A 107 23.25 1.80 -8.50
N ASP A 108 23.92 2.86 -8.99
CA ASP A 108 25.09 3.45 -8.33
C ASP A 108 24.66 4.75 -7.67
N PHE A 109 24.73 4.79 -6.35
CA PHE A 109 24.31 5.95 -5.56
C PHE A 109 25.19 6.13 -4.31
N GLU A 110 25.68 7.34 -4.08
CA GLU A 110 26.52 7.71 -2.92
C GLU A 110 27.72 6.76 -2.71
N GLY A 111 28.33 6.31 -3.80
CA GLY A 111 29.48 5.40 -3.77
C GLY A 111 29.17 3.95 -3.44
N THR A 112 27.89 3.60 -3.32
CA THR A 112 27.42 2.23 -3.11
C THR A 112 26.73 1.71 -4.36
N HIS A 113 26.95 0.43 -4.66
CA HIS A 113 26.33 -0.28 -5.77
C HIS A 113 25.24 -1.21 -5.26
N TYR A 114 24.06 -1.12 -5.87
CA TYR A 114 22.87 -1.90 -5.55
C TYR A 114 22.42 -2.68 -6.77
N GLU A 115 22.06 -3.94 -6.59
CA GLU A 115 21.60 -4.81 -7.67
C GLU A 115 20.38 -5.61 -7.24
N SER A 116 19.50 -5.87 -8.21
CA SER A 116 18.37 -6.77 -8.05
C SER A 116 17.98 -7.39 -9.38
N GLN A 117 17.19 -8.47 -9.30
CA GLN A 117 16.52 -9.02 -10.47
C GLN A 117 15.10 -9.40 -10.16
N SER A 118 14.23 -9.32 -11.16
CA SER A 118 12.84 -9.77 -11.10
C SER A 118 12.41 -10.29 -12.47
N THR A 119 11.76 -11.44 -12.50
CA THR A 119 11.19 -11.98 -13.74
C THR A 119 9.74 -11.60 -13.83
N MET A 120 9.32 -10.96 -14.93
CA MET A 120 7.92 -10.62 -15.15
C MET A 120 7.12 -11.90 -15.46
N PRO A 121 6.22 -12.33 -14.56
CA PRO A 121 5.42 -13.53 -14.79
C PRO A 121 4.42 -13.34 -15.95
N LEU A 122 3.76 -14.42 -16.38
CA LEU A 122 2.65 -14.33 -17.31
C LEU A 122 1.50 -13.53 -16.69
N LEU A 123 0.78 -12.79 -17.51
CA LEU A 123 -0.31 -11.92 -17.04
C LEU A 123 -1.53 -12.75 -16.60
N SER A 124 -2.20 -12.28 -15.57
CA SER A 124 -3.54 -12.72 -15.17
C SER A 124 -4.59 -11.78 -15.76
N THR A 125 -5.63 -12.32 -16.39
CA THR A 125 -6.73 -11.52 -16.92
C THR A 125 -7.85 -11.42 -15.91
N ILE A 126 -8.29 -10.19 -15.58
CA ILE A 126 -9.46 -9.97 -14.72
C ILE A 126 -10.72 -10.35 -15.51
N LEU A 127 -11.47 -11.32 -15.00
CA LEU A 127 -12.68 -11.85 -15.62
C LEU A 127 -13.94 -11.10 -15.20
N SER A 128 -14.05 -10.80 -13.91
CA SER A 128 -15.14 -10.00 -13.36
C SER A 128 -14.76 -9.35 -12.04
N THR A 129 -15.41 -8.22 -11.76
CA THR A 129 -15.36 -7.51 -10.48
C THR A 129 -16.75 -7.00 -10.13
N THR A 130 -17.16 -7.12 -8.86
CA THR A 130 -18.46 -6.63 -8.39
C THR A 130 -18.44 -6.37 -6.89
N PHE A 131 -19.33 -5.53 -6.42
CA PHE A 131 -19.59 -5.37 -4.98
C PHE A 131 -20.70 -6.32 -4.53
N VAL A 132 -20.50 -7.00 -3.41
CA VAL A 132 -21.46 -7.92 -2.81
C VAL A 132 -21.52 -7.71 -1.32
N TRP A 133 -22.74 -7.55 -0.78
CA TRP A 133 -22.96 -7.61 0.64
C TRP A 133 -23.09 -9.06 1.09
N GLN A 134 -22.29 -9.47 2.05
CA GLN A 134 -22.24 -10.83 2.57
C GLN A 134 -22.53 -10.84 4.08
N ASP A 135 -23.34 -11.79 4.52
CA ASP A 135 -23.58 -12.03 5.95
C ASP A 135 -22.53 -13.01 6.47
N VAL A 136 -21.67 -12.54 7.37
CA VAL A 136 -20.59 -13.33 7.97
C VAL A 136 -20.76 -13.32 9.48
N LEU A 137 -21.13 -14.46 10.05
CA LEU A 137 -21.47 -14.60 11.48
C LEU A 137 -22.59 -13.61 11.87
N SER A 138 -22.28 -12.61 12.69
CA SER A 138 -23.22 -11.59 13.18
C SER A 138 -23.06 -10.23 12.51
N GLU A 139 -22.19 -10.13 11.50
CA GLU A 139 -21.91 -8.88 10.79
C GLU A 139 -22.23 -8.99 9.32
N ARG A 140 -22.65 -7.89 8.74
CA ARG A 140 -22.82 -7.74 7.30
C ARG A 140 -21.67 -6.95 6.72
N LEU A 141 -20.94 -7.57 5.77
CA LEU A 141 -19.71 -7.04 5.20
C LEU A 141 -19.91 -6.72 3.73
N LEU A 142 -19.40 -5.58 3.28
CA LEU A 142 -19.26 -5.28 1.86
C LEU A 142 -17.95 -5.84 1.36
N ALA A 143 -18.01 -6.81 0.45
CA ALA A 143 -16.88 -7.34 -0.27
C ALA A 143 -16.82 -6.81 -1.70
N PHE A 144 -15.60 -6.57 -2.20
CA PHE A 144 -15.31 -6.41 -3.60
C PHE A 144 -14.80 -7.76 -4.11
N GLU A 145 -15.67 -8.48 -4.83
CA GLU A 145 -15.33 -9.77 -5.40
C GLU A 145 -14.54 -9.60 -6.69
N VAL A 146 -13.48 -10.39 -6.82
CA VAL A 146 -12.63 -10.43 -8.01
C VAL A 146 -12.48 -11.85 -8.50
N TRP A 147 -12.75 -12.06 -9.78
CA TRP A 147 -12.39 -13.27 -10.51
C TRP A 147 -11.35 -12.95 -11.56
N ALA A 148 -10.29 -13.74 -11.62
CA ALA A 148 -9.22 -13.58 -12.60
C ALA A 148 -8.76 -14.97 -13.11
N SER A 149 -8.04 -14.99 -14.22
CA SER A 149 -7.38 -16.20 -14.72
C SER A 149 -6.12 -16.50 -13.92
N ASP A 150 -5.87 -17.76 -13.70
CA ASP A 150 -4.57 -18.23 -13.24
C ASP A 150 -3.71 -18.55 -14.48
N PRO A 151 -2.59 -17.84 -14.70
CA PRO A 151 -1.81 -18.00 -15.91
C PRO A 151 -1.02 -19.31 -15.95
N GLU A 152 -0.68 -19.89 -14.79
CA GLU A 152 0.14 -21.10 -14.67
C GLU A 152 -0.41 -22.03 -13.58
N PRO A 153 -1.54 -22.72 -13.83
CA PRO A 153 -2.28 -23.47 -12.81
C PRO A 153 -1.49 -24.63 -12.13
N GLU A 154 -0.41 -25.10 -12.77
CA GLU A 154 0.44 -26.16 -12.24
C GLU A 154 1.56 -25.67 -11.31
N THR A 155 1.76 -24.36 -11.24
CA THR A 155 2.79 -23.72 -10.41
C THR A 155 2.14 -22.79 -9.40
N ARG A 156 2.90 -22.45 -8.33
CA ARG A 156 2.42 -21.46 -7.37
C ARG A 156 2.65 -20.06 -7.91
N ASN A 157 1.58 -19.32 -8.05
CA ASN A 157 1.59 -17.93 -8.46
C ASN A 157 1.37 -17.01 -7.27
N TYR A 158 1.97 -15.83 -7.34
CA TYR A 158 1.87 -14.78 -6.33
C TYR A 158 1.28 -13.54 -6.97
N TYR A 159 0.41 -12.87 -6.24
CA TYR A 159 -0.39 -11.77 -6.73
C TYR A 159 -0.26 -10.56 -5.83
N TRP A 160 -0.30 -9.39 -6.44
CA TRP A 160 -0.43 -8.10 -5.76
C TRP A 160 -1.62 -7.37 -6.36
N TYR A 161 -2.57 -6.97 -5.53
CA TYR A 161 -3.66 -6.10 -5.97
C TYR A 161 -3.56 -4.72 -5.33
N ARG A 162 -4.08 -3.73 -6.06
CA ARG A 162 -4.27 -2.37 -5.61
C ARG A 162 -5.65 -1.89 -6.00
N MET A 163 -6.31 -1.23 -5.08
CA MET A 163 -7.60 -0.54 -5.27
C MET A 163 -7.41 0.93 -4.97
N ASP A 164 -7.71 1.79 -5.92
CA ASP A 164 -7.75 3.24 -5.73
C ASP A 164 -9.20 3.69 -5.72
N ARG A 165 -9.56 4.57 -4.77
CA ARG A 165 -10.90 5.13 -4.63
C ARG A 165 -10.90 6.56 -5.16
N ARG A 166 -11.93 6.89 -5.95
CA ARG A 166 -12.32 8.25 -6.26
C ARG A 166 -13.70 8.51 -5.67
N SER A 167 -13.80 9.46 -4.76
CA SER A 167 -15.04 9.84 -4.11
C SER A 167 -15.49 11.24 -4.52
N SER A 168 -16.79 11.41 -4.71
CA SER A 168 -17.45 12.72 -4.84
C SER A 168 -18.04 13.21 -3.52
N HIS A 169 -18.26 12.32 -2.56
CA HIS A 169 -18.79 12.63 -1.24
C HIS A 169 -17.80 13.48 -0.44
N PRO A 170 -18.25 14.52 0.31
CA PRO A 170 -17.35 15.40 1.08
C PRO A 170 -16.41 14.65 2.01
N HIS A 171 -16.91 13.70 2.78
CA HIS A 171 -16.12 12.88 3.70
C HIS A 171 -15.12 11.98 2.94
N GLY A 172 -15.55 11.32 1.87
CA GLY A 172 -14.67 10.51 1.02
C GLY A 172 -13.57 11.34 0.37
N LYS A 173 -13.85 12.58 -0.06
CA LYS A 173 -12.87 13.52 -0.60
C LYS A 173 -11.85 13.95 0.44
N ALA A 174 -12.29 14.23 1.67
CA ALA A 174 -11.41 14.66 2.76
C ALA A 174 -10.32 13.62 3.09
N LYS A 175 -10.59 12.35 2.82
CA LYS A 175 -9.65 11.22 3.06
C LYS A 175 -9.03 10.67 1.78
N GLN A 176 -9.06 11.45 0.69
CA GLN A 176 -8.43 11.08 -0.59
C GLN A 176 -6.97 11.54 -0.59
N THR A 177 -6.09 10.72 0.01
CA THR A 177 -4.67 11.06 0.25
C THR A 177 -3.74 10.72 -0.92
N GLY A 178 -4.26 10.10 -1.99
CA GLY A 178 -3.44 9.54 -3.08
C GLY A 178 -2.89 8.14 -2.76
N GLU A 179 -3.05 7.67 -1.54
CA GLU A 179 -2.73 6.29 -1.16
C GLU A 179 -3.78 5.31 -1.69
N ALA A 180 -3.39 4.04 -1.81
CA ALA A 180 -4.33 2.99 -2.18
C ALA A 180 -5.42 2.84 -1.12
N TYR A 181 -6.69 2.77 -1.55
CA TYR A 181 -7.81 2.47 -0.66
C TYR A 181 -7.65 1.10 0.00
N ARG A 182 -7.22 0.09 -0.79
CA ARG A 182 -6.84 -1.25 -0.33
C ARG A 182 -5.72 -1.78 -1.21
N TRP A 183 -4.81 -2.50 -0.61
CA TRP A 183 -3.83 -3.31 -1.32
C TRP A 183 -3.44 -4.51 -0.47
N ASN A 184 -3.03 -5.59 -1.09
CA ASN A 184 -2.43 -6.73 -0.42
C ASN A 184 -1.74 -7.64 -1.42
N VAL A 185 -0.95 -8.58 -0.89
CA VAL A 185 -0.36 -9.68 -1.65
C VAL A 185 -0.96 -11.02 -1.18
N PHE A 186 -1.10 -11.94 -2.10
CA PHE A 186 -1.62 -13.28 -1.82
C PHE A 186 -1.05 -14.31 -2.80
N ASP A 187 -1.24 -15.57 -2.53
CA ASP A 187 -0.94 -16.67 -3.45
C ASP A 187 -2.22 -17.41 -3.88
N ASP A 188 -2.10 -18.30 -4.85
CA ASP A 188 -3.21 -19.05 -5.44
C ASP A 188 -3.74 -20.21 -4.60
N ARG A 189 -3.18 -20.48 -3.43
CA ARG A 189 -3.62 -21.58 -2.57
C ARG A 189 -5.11 -21.49 -2.25
N GLY A 190 -5.79 -22.63 -2.41
CA GLY A 190 -7.23 -22.74 -2.14
C GLY A 190 -8.13 -22.19 -3.25
N ASN A 191 -7.56 -21.71 -4.36
CA ASN A 191 -8.34 -21.35 -5.54
C ASN A 191 -8.59 -22.54 -6.44
N PRO A 192 -9.66 -22.52 -7.26
CA PRO A 192 -9.90 -23.54 -8.27
C PRO A 192 -8.79 -23.50 -9.35
N PRO A 193 -8.42 -24.64 -9.96
CA PRO A 193 -7.44 -24.67 -11.04
C PRO A 193 -7.80 -23.71 -12.18
N GLY A 194 -6.84 -22.93 -12.65
CA GLY A 194 -6.98 -21.99 -13.75
C GLY A 194 -7.77 -20.72 -13.44
N ARG A 195 -8.16 -20.51 -12.18
CA ARG A 195 -8.89 -19.31 -11.74
C ARG A 195 -8.44 -18.83 -10.38
N ILE A 196 -8.47 -17.52 -10.24
CA ILE A 196 -8.25 -16.82 -8.97
C ILE A 196 -9.55 -16.18 -8.53
N TYR A 197 -9.89 -16.38 -7.27
CA TYR A 197 -11.01 -15.71 -6.59
C TYR A 197 -10.52 -14.97 -5.36
N ARG A 198 -11.01 -13.75 -5.15
CA ARG A 198 -10.76 -12.96 -3.94
C ARG A 198 -11.97 -12.14 -3.55
N ASP A 199 -12.26 -12.19 -2.24
CA ASP A 199 -13.10 -11.22 -1.55
C ASP A 199 -12.21 -10.21 -0.84
N ILE A 200 -12.35 -8.94 -1.19
CA ILE A 200 -11.64 -7.84 -0.56
C ILE A 200 -12.65 -7.08 0.29
N ILE A 201 -12.56 -7.25 1.60
CA ILE A 201 -13.50 -6.59 2.52
C ILE A 201 -13.25 -5.09 2.51
N CYS A 202 -14.27 -4.34 2.13
CA CYS A 202 -14.25 -2.90 2.03
C CYS A 202 -14.69 -2.21 3.33
N MET A 203 -15.88 -2.58 3.84
CA MET A 203 -16.46 -2.00 5.05
C MET A 203 -17.47 -2.96 5.68
N THR A 204 -17.88 -2.67 6.92
CA THR A 204 -19.03 -3.30 7.57
C THR A 204 -20.27 -2.42 7.42
N GLU A 205 -21.48 -3.01 7.55
CA GLU A 205 -22.74 -2.24 7.56
C GLU A 205 -22.76 -1.25 8.74
N LYS A 206 -22.29 -1.69 9.91
CA LYS A 206 -22.18 -0.84 11.10
C LYS A 206 -21.30 0.39 10.86
N MET A 207 -20.12 0.24 10.23
CA MET A 207 -19.27 1.38 9.89
C MET A 207 -19.99 2.39 8.97
N ALA A 208 -20.76 1.89 7.98
CA ALA A 208 -21.49 2.73 7.05
C ALA A 208 -22.68 3.45 7.71
N GLU A 209 -23.25 2.88 8.79
CA GLU A 209 -24.34 3.51 9.57
C GLU A 209 -23.84 4.58 10.54
N GLU A 210 -22.69 4.35 11.17
CA GLU A 210 -22.07 5.25 12.15
C GLU A 210 -21.43 6.47 11.45
N ASP A 211 -20.83 6.27 10.27
CA ASP A 211 -20.14 7.31 9.44
C ASP A 211 -19.26 8.26 10.27
N GLU A 212 -18.47 7.70 11.17
CA GLU A 212 -17.57 8.46 12.04
C GLU A 212 -16.29 8.89 11.29
N GLU A 213 -15.73 10.05 11.65
CA GLU A 213 -14.54 10.62 10.99
C GLU A 213 -13.36 9.65 10.93
N GLU A 214 -13.13 8.88 11.98
CA GLU A 214 -12.05 7.87 12.05
C GLU A 214 -12.21 6.74 11.01
N GLN A 215 -13.42 6.56 10.47
CA GLN A 215 -13.77 5.49 9.54
C GLN A 215 -13.86 5.96 8.09
N TRP A 216 -13.81 7.26 7.80
CA TRP A 216 -13.99 7.79 6.43
C TRP A 216 -12.99 7.22 5.41
N GLU A 217 -11.82 6.78 5.83
CA GLU A 217 -10.86 6.09 4.96
C GLU A 217 -11.35 4.71 4.49
N ARG A 218 -12.21 4.08 5.30
CA ARG A 218 -12.70 2.71 5.09
C ARG A 218 -14.09 2.66 4.49
N ILE A 219 -14.90 3.70 4.64
CA ILE A 219 -16.28 3.76 4.15
C ILE A 219 -16.29 4.07 2.66
N LEU A 220 -17.12 3.35 1.90
CA LEU A 220 -17.50 3.70 0.53
C LEU A 220 -18.85 4.39 0.53
N TYR A 221 -18.93 5.51 -0.17
CA TYR A 221 -20.15 6.30 -0.33
C TYR A 221 -20.79 6.00 -1.69
N ASP A 222 -22.11 6.16 -1.79
CA ASP A 222 -22.82 5.97 -3.06
C ASP A 222 -22.21 6.84 -4.16
N GLY A 223 -21.93 6.22 -5.32
CA GLY A 223 -21.24 6.85 -6.44
C GLY A 223 -19.71 6.82 -6.37
N ASP A 224 -19.11 6.30 -5.29
CA ASP A 224 -17.66 6.11 -5.24
C ASP A 224 -17.21 5.14 -6.34
N THR A 225 -16.12 5.53 -7.00
CA THR A 225 -15.55 4.73 -8.10
C THR A 225 -14.28 4.05 -7.64
N ILE A 226 -14.20 2.74 -7.84
CA ILE A 226 -13.02 1.92 -7.58
C ILE A 226 -12.30 1.60 -8.88
N LYS A 227 -11.00 1.88 -8.91
CA LYS A 227 -10.06 1.39 -9.91
C LYS A 227 -9.30 0.22 -9.30
N PHE A 228 -9.44 -0.94 -9.92
CA PHE A 228 -8.79 -2.16 -9.45
C PHE A 228 -7.69 -2.60 -10.42
N GLN A 229 -6.54 -2.94 -9.85
CA GLN A 229 -5.38 -3.47 -10.55
C GLN A 229 -4.96 -4.80 -9.93
N LEU A 230 -4.57 -5.74 -10.78
CA LEU A 230 -4.01 -7.02 -10.39
C LEU A 230 -2.70 -7.24 -11.14
N MET A 231 -1.68 -7.66 -10.42
CA MET A 231 -0.37 -8.01 -10.95
C MET A 231 -0.01 -9.43 -10.50
N VAL A 232 0.55 -10.22 -11.39
CA VAL A 232 1.29 -11.44 -11.02
C VAL A 232 2.71 -10.99 -10.74
N ILE A 233 3.24 -11.34 -9.57
CA ILE A 233 4.57 -10.94 -9.09
C ILE A 233 5.42 -12.18 -8.81
N ASP A 234 6.72 -12.02 -8.78
CA ASP A 234 7.61 -13.10 -8.37
C ASP A 234 7.64 -13.28 -6.84
N LYS A 235 8.17 -14.41 -6.40
CA LYS A 235 8.18 -14.75 -4.98
C LYS A 235 8.97 -13.78 -4.10
N PRO A 236 10.15 -13.27 -4.48
CA PRO A 236 10.88 -12.29 -3.67
C PRO A 236 10.09 -11.01 -3.41
N VAL A 237 9.36 -10.50 -4.41
CA VAL A 237 8.48 -9.33 -4.28
C VAL A 237 7.30 -9.64 -3.35
N TYR A 238 6.69 -10.82 -3.50
CA TYR A 238 5.65 -11.28 -2.57
C TYR A 238 6.16 -11.34 -1.13
N ASP A 239 7.34 -11.91 -0.90
CA ASP A 239 7.94 -12.01 0.44
C ASP A 239 8.22 -10.62 1.03
N PHE A 240 8.68 -9.65 0.21
CA PHE A 240 8.85 -8.27 0.64
C PHE A 240 7.55 -7.67 1.18
N PHE A 241 6.49 -7.65 0.37
CA PHE A 241 5.22 -7.05 0.77
C PHE A 241 4.55 -7.79 1.94
N ARG A 242 4.63 -9.12 1.97
CA ARG A 242 4.12 -9.92 3.09
C ARG A 242 4.83 -9.58 4.41
N THR A 243 6.15 -9.42 4.37
CA THR A 243 6.94 -9.06 5.56
C THR A 243 6.79 -7.57 5.91
N LEU A 244 6.54 -6.69 4.95
CA LEU A 244 6.20 -5.28 5.17
C LEU A 244 4.92 -5.16 6.02
N VAL A 245 3.84 -5.87 5.64
CA VAL A 245 2.58 -5.87 6.41
C VAL A 245 2.78 -6.39 7.84
N VAL A 246 3.58 -7.45 8.01
CA VAL A 246 3.90 -8.00 9.35
C VAL A 246 4.80 -7.05 10.13
N GLY A 247 5.74 -6.38 9.44
CA GLY A 247 6.70 -5.43 10.02
C GLY A 247 6.07 -4.11 10.51
N GLN A 248 4.92 -3.71 9.98
CA GLN A 248 4.17 -2.53 10.45
C GLN A 248 3.84 -2.58 11.95
N ASN A 249 3.90 -3.77 12.57
CA ASN A 249 3.80 -3.93 14.02
C ASN A 249 5.17 -3.74 14.75
N GLY A 250 6.18 -3.16 14.11
CA GLY A 250 7.44 -2.72 14.73
C GLY A 250 8.44 -3.85 15.07
N ARG A 251 8.34 -5.03 14.45
CA ARG A 251 9.15 -6.19 14.83
C ARG A 251 10.38 -6.48 13.94
N ALA A 252 10.38 -6.06 12.68
CA ALA A 252 11.51 -6.25 11.77
C ALA A 252 11.33 -5.42 10.48
N ASN A 253 12.44 -5.10 9.82
CA ASN A 253 12.41 -4.56 8.47
C ASN A 253 11.88 -5.63 7.48
N PRO A 254 11.19 -5.23 6.39
CA PRO A 254 10.78 -6.16 5.35
C PRO A 254 12.00 -6.83 4.70
N VAL A 255 11.79 -8.04 4.20
CA VAL A 255 12.83 -8.79 3.47
C VAL A 255 12.91 -8.24 2.04
N GLY A 256 13.89 -7.38 1.78
CA GLY A 256 14.13 -6.84 0.44
C GLY A 256 14.75 -7.86 -0.51
N ASN A 257 14.62 -7.60 -1.82
CA ASN A 257 15.26 -8.38 -2.87
C ASN A 257 16.40 -7.62 -3.59
N ILE A 258 16.87 -6.52 -3.00
CA ILE A 258 17.95 -5.69 -3.53
C ILE A 258 19.21 -5.93 -2.68
N SER A 259 20.34 -6.19 -3.32
CA SER A 259 21.65 -6.30 -2.67
C SER A 259 22.25 -4.91 -2.38
N GLY A 260 23.34 -4.84 -1.62
CA GLY A 260 24.03 -3.57 -1.29
C GLY A 260 23.59 -2.93 0.02
N GLY A 261 22.64 -3.53 0.77
CA GLY A 261 22.30 -3.10 2.14
C GLY A 261 21.27 -2.01 2.23
N CYS A 262 20.48 -1.76 1.18
CA CYS A 262 19.34 -0.87 1.20
C CYS A 262 18.06 -1.59 1.68
N LEU A 263 17.02 -0.80 1.95
CA LEU A 263 15.64 -1.26 2.08
C LEU A 263 14.91 -1.11 0.74
N GLY A 264 13.78 -1.82 0.60
CA GLY A 264 12.91 -1.70 -0.57
C GLY A 264 12.85 -2.95 -1.43
N TYR A 265 12.38 -2.79 -2.66
CA TYR A 265 12.13 -3.89 -3.58
C TYR A 265 12.32 -3.49 -5.04
N PHE A 266 12.54 -4.50 -5.88
CA PHE A 266 12.46 -4.39 -7.34
C PHE A 266 11.51 -5.44 -7.89
N SER A 267 10.53 -5.03 -8.70
CA SER A 267 9.45 -5.87 -9.23
C SER A 267 9.33 -5.73 -10.75
N ALA A 268 9.20 -6.84 -11.45
CA ALA A 268 8.75 -6.86 -12.83
C ALA A 268 7.35 -7.52 -12.89
N ALA A 269 6.32 -6.77 -13.29
CA ALA A 269 4.94 -7.25 -13.28
C ALA A 269 4.09 -6.59 -14.37
N HIS A 270 3.22 -7.37 -15.00
CA HIS A 270 2.21 -6.84 -15.92
C HIS A 270 0.99 -6.36 -15.12
N ILE A 271 0.61 -5.09 -15.28
CA ILE A 271 -0.58 -4.54 -14.64
C ILE A 271 -1.81 -4.88 -15.47
N SER A 272 -2.70 -5.70 -14.90
CA SER A 272 -4.04 -5.95 -15.42
C SER A 272 -5.04 -5.03 -14.73
N ARG A 273 -5.87 -4.31 -15.49
CA ARG A 273 -6.85 -3.36 -14.95
C ARG A 273 -8.27 -3.86 -15.19
N ALA A 274 -9.11 -3.77 -14.17
CA ALA A 274 -10.56 -3.89 -14.34
C ALA A 274 -11.14 -2.61 -14.96
N LYS A 275 -12.35 -2.71 -15.50
CA LYS A 275 -13.17 -1.52 -15.73
C LYS A 275 -13.46 -0.85 -14.37
N ASP A 276 -13.58 0.47 -14.37
CA ASP A 276 -13.98 1.22 -13.18
C ASP A 276 -15.32 0.69 -12.65
N VAL A 277 -15.40 0.40 -11.35
CA VAL A 277 -16.61 -0.11 -10.69
C VAL A 277 -17.16 0.96 -9.78
N ILE A 278 -18.44 1.30 -9.99
CA ILE A 278 -19.14 2.28 -9.15
C ILE A 278 -19.85 1.51 -8.03
N TYR A 279 -19.62 1.96 -6.80
CA TYR A 279 -20.36 1.45 -5.65
C TYR A 279 -21.74 2.12 -5.58
N HIS A 280 -22.78 1.32 -5.43
CA HIS A 280 -24.15 1.78 -5.18
C HIS A 280 -24.60 1.29 -3.81
N ALA A 281 -24.88 2.24 -2.92
CA ALA A 281 -25.39 1.92 -1.61
C ALA A 281 -26.81 1.30 -1.73
N PRO A 282 -27.17 0.30 -0.89
CA PRO A 282 -28.53 -0.21 -0.83
C PRO A 282 -29.53 0.91 -0.59
N GLN A 283 -30.62 0.94 -1.34
CA GLN A 283 -31.72 1.86 -1.05
C GLN A 283 -32.37 1.45 0.28
N LYS A 284 -32.43 2.38 1.23
CA LYS A 284 -33.11 2.18 2.54
C LYS A 284 -34.61 2.11 2.36
#